data_ff031c5776e7e007d5ac40332d30e045
#
_entry.id   ff031c5776e7e007d5ac40332d30e045
#
_cell.length_a   1.000
_cell.length_b   1.000
_cell.length_c   1.000
_cell.angle_alpha   90.00
_cell.angle_beta   90.00
_cell.angle_gamma   90.00
#
_symmetry.space_group_name_H-M   'P 1'
#
loop_
_entity.id
_entity.type
_entity.pdbx_description
1 polymer ?
#
loop_
_entity_poly.entity_id
_entity_poly.type
_entity_poly.pdbx_seq_one_letter_code
_entity_poly.pdbx_strand_id
1 'polypeptide(L)'
;MSEEATRLFRGDILDSWSHSAKQALSPGSALDAQNLRMGNQGLVEVTDLLKQGEIELLAWTKHAVVQATASGLYGLRHPLKDPEIKEAMWVWDEQRLGHMVGIDPLGTGYRARAKVWDAFPDYFRNVPYDVSLLVKERQDILRKAGISEAEAARMQSTLCDAAYPNTVPTLFWTVHEIFSRPELLEVVRDEIYSSAVQKTDTGFVLDVAALKSKCQVLLSVYQETQRTRHYQVAFRAITEDTLLDRHLLKKGNYLQILSKPTHHNLNIWGPDTSNFDPYRFVPGGTKTKISPSCFQPWGVPPHMCPARRFAFTEILIITALLCCRVDLAPVSSKGWIREPALRSMEIPSLPRPRTDVRLRVTERDDAVGNWAITMGDSKTRVPLASG
;
A
#
# COMPACT_ATOMS: atom_id res chain seq x y z
N MET A 1 -2.26 9.14 22.72
CA MET A 1 -1.36 8.70 23.80
C MET A 1 -1.66 9.54 25.04
N SER A 2 -1.63 8.93 26.22
CA SER A 2 -1.61 9.64 27.50
C SER A 2 -0.33 10.46 27.62
N GLU A 3 -0.32 11.45 28.55
CA GLU A 3 0.91 12.23 28.84
C GLU A 3 2.05 11.34 29.31
N GLU A 4 1.73 10.33 30.13
CA GLU A 4 2.69 9.34 30.62
C GLU A 4 3.30 8.53 29.47
N ALA A 5 2.47 7.94 28.59
CA ALA A 5 2.96 7.20 27.42
C ALA A 5 3.78 8.10 26.47
N THR A 6 3.39 9.37 26.32
CA THR A 6 4.15 10.34 25.51
C THR A 6 5.52 10.62 26.12
N ARG A 7 5.62 10.68 27.45
CA ARG A 7 6.90 10.86 28.16
C ARG A 7 7.81 9.64 28.02
N LEU A 8 7.24 8.44 28.11
CA LEU A 8 7.98 7.18 28.00
C LEU A 8 8.41 6.86 26.55
N PHE A 9 7.60 7.24 25.57
CA PHE A 9 7.85 6.95 24.15
C PHE A 9 8.80 7.96 23.52
N ARG A 10 10.09 7.97 23.96
CA ARG A 10 11.15 8.87 23.50
C ARG A 10 12.49 8.15 23.44
N GLY A 11 13.48 8.77 22.79
CA GLY A 11 14.84 8.27 22.74
C GLY A 11 14.91 6.82 22.26
N ASP A 12 15.59 5.97 23.03
CA ASP A 12 15.84 4.56 22.68
C ASP A 12 14.58 3.74 22.39
N ILE A 13 13.44 4.10 23.02
CA ILE A 13 12.14 3.43 22.75
C ILE A 13 11.65 3.75 21.36
N LEU A 14 11.72 5.02 20.93
CA LEU A 14 11.34 5.45 19.60
C LEU A 14 12.27 4.83 18.53
N ASP A 15 13.56 4.76 18.82
CA ASP A 15 14.55 4.14 17.94
C ASP A 15 14.31 2.63 17.80
N SER A 16 14.07 1.94 18.93
CA SER A 16 13.71 0.51 18.95
C SER A 16 12.42 0.24 18.18
N TRP A 17 11.39 1.08 18.35
CA TRP A 17 10.13 1.00 17.63
C TRP A 17 10.33 1.17 16.10
N SER A 18 11.18 2.09 15.70
CA SER A 18 11.51 2.33 14.31
C SER A 18 12.35 1.18 13.73
N HIS A 19 13.27 0.63 14.52
CA HIS A 19 14.12 -0.49 14.15
C HIS A 19 13.31 -1.78 13.94
N SER A 20 12.35 -2.08 14.84
CA SER A 20 11.50 -3.26 14.73
C SER A 20 10.76 -3.34 13.39
N ALA A 21 10.28 -2.21 12.86
CA ALA A 21 9.64 -2.17 11.55
C ALA A 21 10.62 -2.51 10.42
N LYS A 22 11.85 -2.02 10.48
CA LYS A 22 12.89 -2.34 9.49
C LYS A 22 13.27 -3.82 9.53
N GLN A 23 13.36 -4.40 10.72
CA GLN A 23 13.71 -5.80 10.93
C GLN A 23 12.58 -6.73 10.50
N ALA A 24 11.38 -6.57 11.05
CA ALA A 24 10.24 -7.46 10.80
C ALA A 24 9.74 -7.44 9.34
N LEU A 25 9.94 -6.31 8.63
CA LEU A 25 9.55 -6.14 7.23
C LEU A 25 10.72 -6.25 6.24
N SER A 26 11.87 -6.74 6.70
CA SER A 26 12.99 -7.15 5.84
C SER A 26 12.71 -8.51 5.19
N PRO A 27 13.30 -8.79 4.00
CA PRO A 27 13.17 -10.09 3.35
C PRO A 27 13.57 -11.24 4.28
N GLY A 28 12.70 -12.23 4.41
CA GLY A 28 12.88 -13.40 5.24
C GLY A 28 11.57 -14.08 5.61
N SER A 29 11.66 -15.19 6.33
CA SER A 29 10.51 -16.04 6.67
C SER A 29 9.38 -15.33 7.41
N ALA A 30 9.70 -14.32 8.24
CA ALA A 30 8.68 -13.54 8.96
C ALA A 30 7.83 -12.70 7.99
N LEU A 31 8.47 -12.00 7.05
CA LEU A 31 7.78 -11.23 6.03
C LEU A 31 7.02 -12.16 5.06
N ASP A 32 7.59 -13.31 4.70
CA ASP A 32 6.94 -14.28 3.81
C ASP A 32 5.67 -14.87 4.46
N ALA A 33 5.73 -15.24 5.73
CA ALA A 33 4.55 -15.70 6.48
C ALA A 33 3.47 -14.60 6.58
N GLN A 34 3.88 -13.36 6.78
CA GLN A 34 2.96 -12.21 6.81
C GLN A 34 2.34 -11.97 5.42
N ASN A 35 3.14 -12.02 4.35
CA ASN A 35 2.68 -11.87 2.97
C ASN A 35 1.73 -13.01 2.56
N LEU A 36 1.99 -14.24 3.00
CA LEU A 36 1.12 -15.38 2.70
C LEU A 36 -0.27 -15.21 3.35
N ARG A 37 -0.33 -14.80 4.61
CA ARG A 37 -1.61 -14.52 5.28
C ARG A 37 -2.37 -13.39 4.58
N MET A 38 -1.69 -12.31 4.26
CA MET A 38 -2.24 -11.17 3.52
C MET A 38 -2.73 -11.61 2.15
N GLY A 39 -1.93 -12.36 1.39
CA GLY A 39 -2.27 -12.85 0.06
C GLY A 39 -3.48 -13.79 0.08
N ASN A 40 -3.54 -14.73 1.02
CA ASN A 40 -4.69 -15.62 1.19
C ASN A 40 -5.98 -14.83 1.50
N GLN A 41 -5.91 -13.77 2.32
CA GLN A 41 -7.06 -12.90 2.55
C GLN A 41 -7.41 -12.13 1.26
N GLY A 42 -6.43 -11.61 0.52
CA GLY A 42 -6.66 -10.99 -0.79
C GLY A 42 -7.35 -11.92 -1.78
N LEU A 43 -7.00 -13.22 -1.77
CA LEU A 43 -7.68 -14.24 -2.57
C LEU A 43 -9.14 -14.41 -2.13
N VAL A 44 -9.43 -14.39 -0.83
CA VAL A 44 -10.81 -14.41 -0.31
C VAL A 44 -11.58 -13.20 -0.81
N GLU A 45 -11.01 -12.00 -0.72
CA GLU A 45 -11.68 -10.77 -1.16
C GLU A 45 -12.01 -10.77 -2.67
N VAL A 46 -11.09 -11.29 -3.50
CA VAL A 46 -11.35 -11.43 -4.95
C VAL A 46 -12.38 -12.53 -5.23
N THR A 47 -12.41 -13.59 -4.43
CA THR A 47 -13.43 -14.65 -4.56
C THR A 47 -14.82 -14.14 -4.15
N ASP A 48 -14.90 -13.33 -3.12
CA ASP A 48 -16.18 -12.73 -2.68
C ASP A 48 -16.64 -11.61 -3.62
N LEU A 49 -15.72 -10.93 -4.31
CA LEU A 49 -16.03 -9.98 -5.37
C LEU A 49 -16.85 -10.62 -6.49
N LEU A 50 -16.52 -11.84 -6.90
CA LEU A 50 -17.22 -12.57 -7.97
C LEU A 50 -18.72 -12.82 -7.67
N LYS A 51 -19.11 -12.73 -6.40
CA LYS A 51 -20.52 -12.90 -5.96
C LYS A 51 -21.33 -11.60 -5.99
N GLN A 52 -20.69 -10.45 -6.22
CA GLN A 52 -21.34 -9.13 -6.03
C GLN A 52 -22.04 -8.60 -7.29
N GLY A 53 -21.66 -9.06 -8.49
CA GLY A 53 -22.22 -8.61 -9.76
C GLY A 53 -21.84 -7.19 -10.16
N GLU A 54 -21.97 -6.20 -9.28
CA GLU A 54 -21.54 -4.81 -9.48
C GLU A 54 -20.84 -4.27 -8.23
N ILE A 55 -19.84 -3.40 -8.45
CA ILE A 55 -19.07 -2.76 -7.38
C ILE A 55 -18.78 -1.29 -7.69
N GLU A 56 -18.44 -0.55 -6.65
CA GLU A 56 -17.68 0.71 -6.69
C GLU A 56 -16.20 0.39 -6.46
N LEU A 57 -15.33 0.62 -7.45
CA LEU A 57 -13.95 0.12 -7.44
C LEU A 57 -13.13 0.64 -6.26
N LEU A 58 -13.22 1.94 -5.93
CA LEU A 58 -12.49 2.52 -4.80
C LEU A 58 -13.03 1.97 -3.46
N ALA A 59 -14.34 1.86 -3.32
CA ALA A 59 -14.96 1.29 -2.12
C ALA A 59 -14.54 -0.17 -1.92
N TRP A 60 -14.55 -0.98 -2.98
CA TRP A 60 -14.06 -2.35 -2.93
C TRP A 60 -12.55 -2.40 -2.60
N THR A 61 -11.74 -1.56 -3.22
CA THR A 61 -10.29 -1.49 -2.96
C THR A 61 -10.01 -1.12 -1.50
N LYS A 62 -10.76 -0.16 -0.95
CA LYS A 62 -10.69 0.18 0.48
C LYS A 62 -10.97 -1.05 1.35
N HIS A 63 -12.00 -1.82 1.03
CA HIS A 63 -12.35 -3.03 1.77
C HIS A 63 -11.26 -4.10 1.67
N ALA A 64 -10.87 -4.47 0.45
CA ALA A 64 -9.93 -5.55 0.19
C ALA A 64 -8.55 -5.31 0.83
N VAL A 65 -8.00 -4.09 0.68
CA VAL A 65 -6.72 -3.72 1.30
C VAL A 65 -6.80 -3.76 2.82
N VAL A 66 -7.87 -3.24 3.43
CA VAL A 66 -8.01 -3.29 4.89
C VAL A 66 -8.05 -4.73 5.39
N GLN A 67 -8.84 -5.60 4.75
CA GLN A 67 -8.94 -7.00 5.16
C GLN A 67 -7.62 -7.76 4.94
N ALA A 68 -6.98 -7.58 3.79
CA ALA A 68 -5.74 -8.26 3.46
C ALA A 68 -4.57 -7.79 4.36
N THR A 69 -4.32 -6.49 4.43
CA THR A 69 -3.26 -5.92 5.28
C THR A 69 -3.48 -6.26 6.75
N ALA A 70 -4.70 -6.08 7.29
CA ALA A 70 -4.97 -6.36 8.70
C ALA A 70 -4.81 -7.84 9.03
N SER A 71 -5.20 -8.75 8.13
CA SER A 71 -4.95 -10.19 8.29
C SER A 71 -3.46 -10.51 8.31
N GLY A 72 -2.67 -9.84 7.45
CA GLY A 72 -1.21 -9.96 7.47
C GLY A 72 -0.56 -9.48 8.76
N LEU A 73 -1.03 -8.35 9.30
CA LEU A 73 -0.48 -7.72 10.51
C LEU A 73 -0.98 -8.36 11.80
N TYR A 74 -2.30 -8.42 11.96
CA TYR A 74 -2.96 -8.79 13.22
C TYR A 74 -3.54 -10.20 13.22
N GLY A 75 -3.37 -10.98 12.14
CA GLY A 75 -3.98 -12.30 12.00
C GLY A 75 -5.46 -12.23 11.63
N LEU A 76 -6.07 -13.41 11.47
CA LEU A 76 -7.42 -13.53 10.90
C LEU A 76 -8.56 -12.98 11.78
N ARG A 77 -8.32 -12.75 13.07
CA ARG A 77 -9.31 -12.23 14.03
C ARG A 77 -9.12 -10.75 14.37
N HIS A 78 -8.57 -9.97 13.45
CA HIS A 78 -8.29 -8.55 13.67
C HIS A 78 -9.57 -7.69 13.88
N PRO A 79 -9.47 -6.55 14.62
CA PRO A 79 -10.63 -5.72 14.95
C PRO A 79 -11.36 -5.13 13.74
N LEU A 80 -10.65 -4.90 12.62
CA LEU A 80 -11.22 -4.31 11.41
C LEU A 80 -12.10 -5.27 10.58
N LYS A 81 -12.38 -6.49 11.07
CA LYS A 81 -13.47 -7.35 10.55
C LYS A 81 -14.84 -6.80 10.91
N ASP A 82 -14.93 -6.10 12.03
CA ASP A 82 -16.14 -5.36 12.39
C ASP A 82 -16.36 -4.20 11.40
N PRO A 83 -17.52 -4.18 10.69
CA PRO A 83 -17.81 -3.13 9.71
C PRO A 83 -17.83 -1.73 10.33
N GLU A 84 -18.28 -1.59 11.59
CA GLU A 84 -18.34 -0.31 12.26
C GLU A 84 -16.97 0.24 12.64
N ILE A 85 -16.03 -0.63 13.04
CA ILE A 85 -14.65 -0.24 13.32
C ILE A 85 -13.94 0.13 12.02
N LYS A 86 -14.16 -0.63 10.95
CA LYS A 86 -13.63 -0.34 9.62
C LYS A 86 -14.14 1.00 9.08
N GLU A 87 -15.42 1.28 9.20
CA GLU A 87 -16.00 2.57 8.80
C GLU A 87 -15.43 3.72 9.64
N ALA A 88 -15.35 3.55 10.95
CA ALA A 88 -14.74 4.54 11.84
C ALA A 88 -13.28 4.85 11.45
N MET A 89 -12.52 3.85 11.02
CA MET A 89 -11.15 4.07 10.53
C MET A 89 -11.13 4.98 9.30
N TRP A 90 -12.08 4.82 8.34
CA TRP A 90 -12.13 5.68 7.15
C TRP A 90 -12.61 7.09 7.48
N VAL A 91 -13.56 7.24 8.39
CA VAL A 91 -13.98 8.56 8.90
C VAL A 91 -12.80 9.28 9.57
N TRP A 92 -12.01 8.57 10.36
CA TRP A 92 -10.79 9.11 10.97
C TRP A 92 -9.76 9.52 9.90
N ASP A 93 -9.49 8.66 8.90
CA ASP A 93 -8.58 8.97 7.80
C ASP A 93 -9.00 10.24 7.03
N GLU A 94 -10.29 10.40 6.74
CA GLU A 94 -10.82 11.57 6.04
C GLU A 94 -10.69 12.87 6.84
N GLN A 95 -10.71 12.80 8.18
CA GLN A 95 -10.54 13.94 9.08
C GLN A 95 -9.06 14.24 9.44
N ARG A 96 -8.12 13.50 8.91
CA ARG A 96 -6.70 13.58 9.26
C ARG A 96 -6.11 14.98 9.07
N LEU A 97 -6.40 15.65 7.96
CA LEU A 97 -5.91 17.00 7.71
C LEU A 97 -6.44 17.99 8.75
N GLY A 98 -7.75 17.90 9.09
CA GLY A 98 -8.36 18.69 10.15
C GLY A 98 -7.67 18.43 11.49
N HIS A 99 -7.39 17.19 11.84
CA HIS A 99 -6.70 16.83 13.10
C HIS A 99 -5.26 17.39 13.16
N MET A 100 -4.54 17.46 12.03
CA MET A 100 -3.19 18.06 12.00
C MET A 100 -3.18 19.54 12.35
N VAL A 101 -4.25 20.25 12.03
CA VAL A 101 -4.41 21.70 12.33
C VAL A 101 -5.37 21.96 13.50
N GLY A 102 -5.79 20.92 14.21
CA GLY A 102 -6.66 21.02 15.39
C GLY A 102 -8.12 21.36 15.07
N ILE A 103 -8.59 21.12 13.85
CA ILE A 103 -9.95 21.44 13.40
C ILE A 103 -10.78 20.16 13.23
N ASP A 104 -11.72 19.95 14.13
CA ASP A 104 -12.82 18.95 14.00
C ASP A 104 -14.04 19.48 14.76
N PRO A 105 -14.76 20.47 14.18
CA PRO A 105 -15.79 21.24 14.90
C PRO A 105 -16.96 20.40 15.38
N LEU A 106 -17.23 19.28 14.70
CA LEU A 106 -18.29 18.34 15.09
C LEU A 106 -17.78 17.17 15.92
N GLY A 107 -16.45 17.05 16.10
CA GLY A 107 -15.82 15.95 16.82
C GLY A 107 -16.01 14.58 16.17
N THR A 108 -16.38 14.51 14.88
CA THR A 108 -16.67 13.26 14.18
C THR A 108 -15.44 12.40 14.01
N GLY A 109 -14.32 12.99 13.61
CA GLY A 109 -13.05 12.30 13.46
C GLY A 109 -12.48 11.86 14.80
N TYR A 110 -12.59 12.68 15.85
CA TYR A 110 -12.13 12.30 17.19
C TYR A 110 -12.94 11.13 17.77
N ARG A 111 -14.27 11.11 17.57
CA ARG A 111 -15.11 9.95 17.99
C ARG A 111 -14.77 8.70 17.17
N ALA A 112 -14.58 8.84 15.87
CA ALA A 112 -14.19 7.74 14.99
C ALA A 112 -12.83 7.16 15.40
N ARG A 113 -11.84 8.02 15.67
CA ARG A 113 -10.54 7.61 16.19
C ARG A 113 -10.66 6.86 17.53
N ALA A 114 -11.46 7.40 18.46
CA ALA A 114 -11.67 6.76 19.76
C ALA A 114 -12.27 5.36 19.59
N LYS A 115 -13.26 5.19 18.69
CA LYS A 115 -13.86 3.90 18.39
C LYS A 115 -12.83 2.88 17.88
N VAL A 116 -11.95 3.28 16.96
CA VAL A 116 -10.86 2.44 16.49
C VAL A 116 -9.91 2.09 17.65
N TRP A 117 -9.48 3.08 18.44
CA TRP A 117 -8.56 2.86 19.54
C TRP A 117 -9.10 1.90 20.60
N ASP A 118 -10.38 1.98 20.93
CA ASP A 118 -11.00 1.17 21.98
C ASP A 118 -11.27 -0.28 21.54
N ALA A 119 -11.24 -0.58 20.24
CA ALA A 119 -11.32 -1.95 19.74
C ALA A 119 -10.02 -2.76 19.94
N PHE A 120 -8.86 -2.09 20.02
CA PHE A 120 -7.57 -2.77 20.12
C PHE A 120 -7.23 -3.35 21.49
N PRO A 121 -7.55 -2.72 22.65
CA PRO A 121 -7.32 -3.34 23.96
C PRO A 121 -7.99 -4.71 24.11
N ASP A 122 -9.21 -4.88 23.61
CA ASP A 122 -9.93 -6.15 23.66
C ASP A 122 -9.26 -7.22 22.80
N TYR A 123 -8.80 -6.86 21.61
CA TYR A 123 -8.02 -7.73 20.76
C TYR A 123 -6.69 -8.14 21.43
N PHE A 124 -5.96 -7.20 22.04
CA PHE A 124 -4.66 -7.47 22.65
C PHE A 124 -4.72 -8.24 23.98
N ARG A 125 -5.88 -8.35 24.63
CA ARG A 125 -6.07 -9.30 25.74
C ARG A 125 -5.98 -10.77 25.30
N ASN A 126 -6.32 -11.08 24.05
CA ASN A 126 -6.33 -12.43 23.49
C ASN A 126 -5.69 -12.44 22.10
N VAL A 127 -4.43 -12.02 22.01
CA VAL A 127 -3.69 -11.93 20.74
C VAL A 127 -3.66 -13.29 20.04
N PRO A 128 -4.06 -13.37 18.75
CA PRO A 128 -3.95 -14.61 17.98
C PRO A 128 -2.49 -15.05 17.81
N TYR A 129 -2.29 -16.37 17.70
CA TYR A 129 -0.95 -16.93 17.46
C TYR A 129 -0.34 -16.50 16.13
N ASP A 130 -1.20 -16.18 15.14
CA ASP A 130 -0.84 -15.81 13.78
C ASP A 130 -0.56 -14.30 13.60
N VAL A 131 -0.47 -13.54 14.69
CA VAL A 131 -0.08 -12.13 14.62
C VAL A 131 1.36 -11.97 14.08
N SER A 132 1.63 -10.90 13.33
CA SER A 132 2.93 -10.67 12.71
C SER A 132 4.06 -10.41 13.73
N LEU A 133 5.30 -10.69 13.31
CA LEU A 133 6.49 -10.38 14.12
C LEU A 133 6.56 -8.89 14.45
N LEU A 134 6.20 -8.01 13.52
CA LEU A 134 6.16 -6.56 13.75
C LEU A 134 5.29 -6.19 14.94
N VAL A 135 4.07 -6.73 15.00
CA VAL A 135 3.13 -6.44 16.09
C VAL A 135 3.64 -7.01 17.42
N LYS A 136 4.20 -8.23 17.41
CA LYS A 136 4.80 -8.85 18.60
C LYS A 136 5.95 -8.02 19.18
N GLU A 137 6.93 -7.69 18.34
CA GLU A 137 8.09 -6.91 18.77
C GLU A 137 7.70 -5.53 19.31
N ARG A 138 6.77 -4.85 18.62
CA ARG A 138 6.27 -3.56 19.09
C ARG A 138 5.55 -3.65 20.43
N GLN A 139 4.75 -4.68 20.64
CA GLN A 139 4.10 -4.90 21.93
C GLN A 139 5.13 -5.12 23.04
N ASP A 140 6.17 -5.89 22.77
CA ASP A 140 7.25 -6.15 23.72
C ASP A 140 8.06 -4.89 24.06
N ILE A 141 8.35 -4.04 23.05
CA ILE A 141 9.03 -2.75 23.26
C ILE A 141 8.21 -1.86 24.19
N LEU A 142 6.91 -1.71 23.92
CA LEU A 142 6.03 -0.85 24.72
C LEU A 142 5.88 -1.36 26.17
N ARG A 143 5.75 -2.68 26.34
CA ARG A 143 5.67 -3.30 27.67
C ARG A 143 6.96 -3.10 28.47
N LYS A 144 8.14 -3.31 27.84
CA LYS A 144 9.44 -3.07 28.46
C LYS A 144 9.65 -1.61 28.85
N ALA A 145 9.05 -0.68 28.12
CA ALA A 145 9.06 0.74 28.44
C ALA A 145 8.13 1.12 29.61
N GLY A 146 7.35 0.19 30.15
CA GLY A 146 6.40 0.45 31.23
C GLY A 146 5.10 1.11 30.78
N ILE A 147 4.82 1.13 29.46
CA ILE A 147 3.55 1.63 28.91
C ILE A 147 2.46 0.62 29.25
N SER A 148 1.31 1.09 29.74
CA SER A 148 0.20 0.22 30.09
C SER A 148 -0.30 -0.60 28.90
N GLU A 149 -0.79 -1.81 29.14
CA GLU A 149 -1.26 -2.70 28.06
C GLU A 149 -2.36 -2.06 27.21
N ALA A 150 -3.30 -1.34 27.83
CA ALA A 150 -4.37 -0.65 27.12
C ALA A 150 -3.83 0.46 26.22
N GLU A 151 -2.86 1.24 26.69
CA GLU A 151 -2.24 2.30 25.88
C GLU A 151 -1.34 1.71 24.77
N ALA A 152 -0.58 0.66 25.08
CA ALA A 152 0.21 -0.06 24.10
C ALA A 152 -0.67 -0.62 22.96
N ALA A 153 -1.83 -1.20 23.29
CA ALA A 153 -2.80 -1.68 22.33
C ALA A 153 -3.33 -0.53 21.42
N ARG A 154 -3.69 0.61 22.02
CA ARG A 154 -4.09 1.81 21.25
C ARG A 154 -2.98 2.30 20.34
N MET A 155 -1.73 2.31 20.79
CA MET A 155 -0.58 2.68 19.96
C MET A 155 -0.39 1.73 18.77
N GLN A 156 -0.70 0.46 18.92
CA GLN A 156 -0.64 -0.51 17.80
C GLN A 156 -1.65 -0.20 16.69
N SER A 157 -2.78 0.43 16.99
CA SER A 157 -3.76 0.84 15.97
C SER A 157 -3.20 1.87 14.98
N THR A 158 -2.11 2.57 15.32
CA THR A 158 -1.45 3.51 14.41
C THR A 158 -0.85 2.85 13.17
N LEU A 159 -0.67 1.51 13.17
CA LEU A 159 -0.31 0.78 11.96
C LEU A 159 -1.40 0.88 10.88
N CYS A 160 -2.68 0.96 11.29
CA CYS A 160 -3.79 1.17 10.36
C CYS A 160 -3.63 2.52 9.63
N ASP A 161 -3.30 3.57 10.41
CA ASP A 161 -3.08 4.91 9.89
C ASP A 161 -1.90 5.00 8.90
N ALA A 162 -0.89 4.15 9.06
CA ALA A 162 0.26 4.10 8.16
C ALA A 162 0.05 3.18 6.95
N ALA A 163 -0.74 2.10 7.09
CA ALA A 163 -0.79 1.02 6.10
C ALA A 163 -1.75 1.28 4.93
N TYR A 164 -2.93 1.86 5.20
CA TYR A 164 -4.00 1.89 4.20
C TYR A 164 -4.00 3.11 3.27
N PRO A 165 -3.71 4.34 3.74
CA PRO A 165 -3.95 5.56 2.96
C PRO A 165 -3.20 5.63 1.63
N ASN A 166 -2.02 5.02 1.54
CA ASN A 166 -1.22 5.00 0.31
C ASN A 166 -1.41 3.71 -0.49
N THR A 167 -1.66 2.57 0.17
CA THR A 167 -1.84 1.28 -0.51
C THR A 167 -3.15 1.25 -1.30
N VAL A 168 -4.24 1.76 -0.73
CA VAL A 168 -5.55 1.82 -1.38
C VAL A 168 -5.52 2.57 -2.71
N PRO A 169 -5.09 3.84 -2.78
CA PRO A 169 -5.05 4.52 -4.07
C PRO A 169 -4.03 3.93 -5.03
N THR A 170 -2.92 3.34 -4.54
CA THR A 170 -1.97 2.68 -5.43
C THR A 170 -2.59 1.45 -6.10
N LEU A 171 -3.28 0.60 -5.34
CA LEU A 171 -4.01 -0.54 -5.92
C LEU A 171 -5.11 -0.08 -6.87
N PHE A 172 -5.94 0.89 -6.44
CA PHE A 172 -6.99 1.46 -7.28
C PHE A 172 -6.45 1.91 -8.64
N TRP A 173 -5.41 2.73 -8.65
CA TRP A 173 -4.84 3.25 -9.89
C TRP A 173 -4.17 2.18 -10.72
N THR A 174 -3.47 1.22 -10.12
CA THR A 174 -2.85 0.10 -10.86
C THR A 174 -3.92 -0.72 -11.58
N VAL A 175 -5.00 -1.07 -10.91
CA VAL A 175 -6.14 -1.78 -11.51
C VAL A 175 -6.81 -0.93 -12.59
N HIS A 176 -7.07 0.35 -12.31
CA HIS A 176 -7.67 1.28 -13.26
C HIS A 176 -6.83 1.42 -14.54
N GLU A 177 -5.50 1.59 -14.43
CA GLU A 177 -4.61 1.73 -15.58
C GLU A 177 -4.59 0.48 -16.45
N ILE A 178 -4.65 -0.71 -15.85
CA ILE A 178 -4.70 -1.98 -16.59
C ILE A 178 -6.07 -2.18 -17.25
N PHE A 179 -7.15 -2.15 -16.49
CA PHE A 179 -8.48 -2.50 -16.99
C PHE A 179 -9.09 -1.44 -17.94
N SER A 180 -8.64 -0.19 -17.86
CA SER A 180 -9.06 0.86 -18.81
C SER A 180 -8.38 0.76 -20.17
N ARG A 181 -7.44 -0.18 -20.36
CA ARG A 181 -6.68 -0.41 -21.59
C ARG A 181 -6.75 -1.89 -21.98
N PRO A 182 -7.72 -2.30 -22.80
CA PRO A 182 -7.94 -3.72 -23.12
C PRO A 182 -6.69 -4.43 -23.66
N GLU A 183 -5.93 -3.78 -24.54
CA GLU A 183 -4.69 -4.35 -25.10
C GLU A 183 -3.62 -4.57 -24.01
N LEU A 184 -3.49 -3.66 -23.06
CA LEU A 184 -2.58 -3.81 -21.93
C LEU A 184 -3.05 -4.93 -20.98
N LEU A 185 -4.36 -5.01 -20.74
CA LEU A 185 -4.95 -6.05 -19.90
C LEU A 185 -4.62 -7.44 -20.43
N GLU A 186 -4.76 -7.67 -21.74
CA GLU A 186 -4.40 -8.95 -22.35
C GLU A 186 -2.91 -9.25 -22.22
N VAL A 187 -2.02 -8.30 -22.49
CA VAL A 187 -0.58 -8.49 -22.31
C VAL A 187 -0.23 -8.85 -20.85
N VAL A 188 -0.84 -8.16 -19.87
CA VAL A 188 -0.60 -8.43 -18.44
C VAL A 188 -1.15 -9.81 -18.04
N ARG A 189 -2.33 -10.20 -18.54
CA ARG A 189 -2.92 -11.52 -18.34
C ARG A 189 -2.02 -12.64 -18.85
N ASP A 190 -1.59 -12.54 -20.10
CA ASP A 190 -0.72 -13.53 -20.75
C ASP A 190 0.61 -13.66 -20.01
N GLU A 191 1.19 -12.53 -19.58
CA GLU A 191 2.43 -12.52 -18.79
C GLU A 191 2.25 -13.24 -17.46
N ILE A 192 1.17 -12.97 -16.71
CA ILE A 192 0.90 -13.60 -15.41
C ILE A 192 0.64 -15.08 -15.58
N TYR A 193 -0.23 -15.48 -16.52
CA TYR A 193 -0.55 -16.89 -16.75
C TYR A 193 0.67 -17.70 -17.18
N SER A 194 1.49 -17.18 -18.09
CA SER A 194 2.67 -17.89 -18.59
C SER A 194 3.83 -17.96 -17.60
N SER A 195 3.92 -16.99 -16.67
CA SER A 195 5.11 -16.81 -15.84
C SER A 195 4.89 -17.13 -14.37
N ALA A 196 3.69 -16.90 -13.83
CA ALA A 196 3.43 -16.91 -12.39
C ALA A 196 2.22 -17.76 -11.98
N VAL A 197 1.44 -18.31 -12.91
CA VAL A 197 0.31 -19.18 -12.61
C VAL A 197 0.65 -20.60 -13.03
N GLN A 198 0.51 -21.55 -12.10
CA GLN A 198 0.60 -22.98 -12.36
C GLN A 198 -0.80 -23.58 -12.36
N LYS A 199 -1.19 -24.22 -13.45
CA LYS A 199 -2.41 -25.00 -13.53
C LYS A 199 -2.22 -26.34 -12.83
N THR A 200 -3.20 -26.75 -12.03
CA THR A 200 -3.24 -28.05 -11.32
C THR A 200 -4.50 -28.81 -11.72
N ASP A 201 -4.65 -30.06 -11.27
CA ASP A 201 -5.84 -30.88 -11.57
C ASP A 201 -7.13 -30.27 -11.02
N THR A 202 -7.06 -29.44 -9.97
CA THR A 202 -8.22 -28.87 -9.28
C THR A 202 -8.34 -27.35 -9.41
N GLY A 203 -7.42 -26.68 -10.12
CA GLY A 203 -7.44 -25.22 -10.25
C GLY A 203 -6.07 -24.62 -10.54
N PHE A 204 -5.71 -23.56 -9.82
CA PHE A 204 -4.56 -22.72 -10.11
C PHE A 204 -3.77 -22.35 -8.86
N VAL A 205 -2.46 -22.20 -9.00
CA VAL A 205 -1.57 -21.71 -7.96
C VAL A 205 -0.83 -20.47 -8.47
N LEU A 206 -0.97 -19.35 -7.78
CA LEU A 206 -0.23 -18.13 -8.05
C LEU A 206 1.09 -18.16 -7.27
N ASP A 207 2.20 -18.15 -7.99
CA ASP A 207 3.56 -18.06 -7.42
C ASP A 207 4.00 -16.61 -7.29
N VAL A 208 4.09 -16.12 -6.04
CA VAL A 208 4.44 -14.73 -5.73
C VAL A 208 5.89 -14.40 -6.06
N ALA A 209 6.82 -15.33 -5.94
CA ALA A 209 8.22 -15.11 -6.34
C ALA A 209 8.33 -14.94 -7.85
N ALA A 210 7.65 -15.80 -8.61
CA ALA A 210 7.58 -15.67 -10.07
C ALA A 210 6.87 -14.38 -10.50
N LEU A 211 5.76 -14.02 -9.85
CA LEU A 211 5.04 -12.77 -10.10
C LEU A 211 5.97 -11.55 -9.97
N LYS A 212 6.79 -11.52 -8.93
CA LYS A 212 7.75 -10.43 -8.65
C LYS A 212 8.96 -10.41 -9.58
N SER A 213 9.39 -11.54 -10.10
CA SER A 213 10.64 -11.65 -10.84
C SER A 213 10.48 -11.76 -12.34
N LYS A 214 9.34 -12.26 -12.82
CA LYS A 214 9.11 -12.57 -14.24
C LYS A 214 8.07 -11.68 -14.91
N CYS A 215 7.10 -11.13 -14.17
CA CYS A 215 6.01 -10.32 -14.73
C CYS A 215 6.46 -8.86 -14.91
N GLN A 216 7.30 -8.59 -15.91
CA GLN A 216 7.97 -7.31 -16.09
C GLN A 216 7.02 -6.19 -16.51
N VAL A 217 6.00 -6.50 -17.30
CA VAL A 217 4.98 -5.50 -17.71
C VAL A 217 4.12 -5.11 -16.52
N LEU A 218 3.64 -6.07 -15.73
CA LEU A 218 2.90 -5.79 -14.50
C LEU A 218 3.72 -4.92 -13.54
N LEU A 219 5.00 -5.24 -13.35
CA LEU A 219 5.92 -4.47 -12.52
C LEU A 219 6.10 -3.05 -13.06
N SER A 220 6.25 -2.89 -14.36
CA SER A 220 6.38 -1.59 -15.02
C SER A 220 5.12 -0.75 -14.88
N VAL A 221 3.94 -1.33 -15.07
CA VAL A 221 2.64 -0.67 -14.85
C VAL A 221 2.52 -0.14 -13.42
N TYR A 222 2.86 -0.97 -12.45
CA TYR A 222 2.85 -0.56 -11.04
C TYR A 222 3.81 0.62 -10.78
N GLN A 223 5.04 0.57 -11.28
CA GLN A 223 6.02 1.64 -11.11
C GLN A 223 5.61 2.92 -11.84
N GLU A 224 5.07 2.80 -13.04
CA GLU A 224 4.58 3.95 -13.82
C GLU A 224 3.35 4.60 -13.17
N THR A 225 2.48 3.79 -12.56
CA THR A 225 1.37 4.30 -11.73
C THR A 225 1.90 5.16 -10.58
N GLN A 226 2.94 4.70 -9.90
CA GLN A 226 3.56 5.50 -8.84
C GLN A 226 4.27 6.74 -9.40
N ARG A 227 4.97 6.65 -10.53
CA ARG A 227 5.63 7.80 -11.13
C ARG A 227 4.65 8.91 -11.50
N THR A 228 3.56 8.56 -12.17
CA THR A 228 2.60 9.54 -12.69
C THR A 228 1.67 10.12 -11.63
N ARG A 229 1.40 9.37 -10.55
CA ARG A 229 0.36 9.71 -9.56
C ARG A 229 0.89 10.11 -8.18
N HIS A 230 2.21 10.03 -7.94
CA HIS A 230 2.77 10.24 -6.61
C HIS A 230 3.14 11.69 -6.34
N TYR A 231 2.75 12.22 -5.16
CA TYR A 231 2.85 13.64 -4.76
C TYR A 231 3.51 13.79 -3.38
N GLN A 232 4.54 13.04 -3.09
CA GLN A 232 5.19 13.12 -1.79
C GLN A 232 6.08 14.36 -1.65
N VAL A 233 6.10 14.89 -0.43
CA VAL A 233 7.06 15.91 0.02
C VAL A 233 7.86 15.34 1.17
N ALA A 234 9.17 15.26 1.03
CA ALA A 234 10.07 14.94 2.13
C ALA A 234 10.69 16.23 2.69
N PHE A 235 10.73 16.34 4.01
CA PHE A 235 11.32 17.48 4.71
C PHE A 235 12.65 17.08 5.37
N ARG A 236 13.59 18.04 5.37
CA ARG A 236 14.85 17.94 6.12
C ARG A 236 15.06 19.24 6.89
N ALA A 237 15.18 19.15 8.20
CA ALA A 237 15.57 20.30 9.01
C ALA A 237 17.06 20.61 8.78
N ILE A 238 17.38 21.88 8.57
CA ILE A 238 18.76 22.34 8.42
C ILE A 238 19.29 22.65 9.82
N THR A 239 20.19 21.78 10.30
CA THR A 239 20.74 21.86 11.66
C THR A 239 21.96 22.79 11.79
N GLU A 240 22.61 23.08 10.66
CA GLU A 240 23.74 24.01 10.55
C GLU A 240 23.73 24.66 9.16
N ASP A 241 24.40 25.81 9.01
CA ASP A 241 24.53 26.48 7.72
C ASP A 241 25.29 25.56 6.76
N THR A 242 24.63 25.14 5.68
CA THR A 242 25.14 24.15 4.74
C THR A 242 25.11 24.67 3.32
N LEU A 243 26.22 24.57 2.62
CA LEU A 243 26.29 24.90 1.19
C LEU A 243 25.89 23.69 0.36
N LEU A 244 24.80 23.81 -0.40
CA LEU A 244 24.35 22.80 -1.37
C LEU A 244 24.53 23.37 -2.77
N ASP A 245 25.53 22.90 -3.51
CA ASP A 245 25.97 23.53 -4.75
C ASP A 245 26.25 25.04 -4.50
N ARG A 246 25.58 25.95 -5.20
CA ARG A 246 25.70 27.41 -5.03
C ARG A 246 24.70 28.02 -4.05
N HIS A 247 23.89 27.20 -3.40
CA HIS A 247 22.82 27.68 -2.51
C HIS A 247 23.17 27.46 -1.04
N LEU A 248 23.18 28.57 -0.28
CA LEU A 248 23.35 28.52 1.16
C LEU A 248 22.03 28.15 1.84
N LEU A 249 21.96 26.97 2.44
CA LEU A 249 20.86 26.51 3.27
C LEU A 249 21.13 26.94 4.72
N LYS A 250 20.33 27.88 5.23
CA LYS A 250 20.53 28.42 6.58
C LYS A 250 19.93 27.51 7.65
N LYS A 251 20.65 27.37 8.76
CA LYS A 251 20.19 26.72 9.99
C LYS A 251 18.80 27.23 10.42
N GLY A 252 17.96 26.30 10.88
CA GLY A 252 16.59 26.57 11.33
C GLY A 252 15.54 26.56 10.21
N ASN A 253 15.93 26.47 8.95
CA ASN A 253 15.03 26.32 7.82
C ASN A 253 14.78 24.82 7.50
N TYR A 254 13.86 24.58 6.56
CA TYR A 254 13.54 23.25 6.05
C TYR A 254 13.81 23.17 4.55
N LEU A 255 14.50 22.11 4.15
CA LEU A 255 14.60 21.70 2.76
C LEU A 255 13.41 20.82 2.40
N GLN A 256 12.70 21.15 1.32
CA GLN A 256 11.62 20.34 0.76
C GLN A 256 12.11 19.60 -0.48
N ILE A 257 11.90 18.29 -0.50
CA ILE A 257 12.19 17.41 -1.64
C ILE A 257 10.86 16.94 -2.20
N LEU A 258 10.54 17.42 -3.40
CA LEU A 258 9.24 17.19 -4.05
C LEU A 258 9.35 16.06 -5.06
N SER A 259 8.57 14.97 -4.89
CA SER A 259 8.58 13.85 -5.83
C SER A 259 7.97 14.21 -7.18
N LYS A 260 6.85 14.93 -7.22
CA LYS A 260 6.17 15.23 -8.48
C LYS A 260 7.01 15.98 -9.50
N PRO A 261 7.67 17.12 -9.18
CA PRO A 261 8.56 17.78 -10.14
C PRO A 261 9.69 16.89 -10.64
N THR A 262 10.21 16.01 -9.77
CA THR A 262 11.26 15.04 -10.15
C THR A 262 10.71 13.96 -11.08
N HIS A 263 9.54 13.40 -10.78
CA HIS A 263 8.90 12.35 -11.58
C HIS A 263 8.38 12.83 -12.93
N HIS A 264 8.20 14.14 -13.11
CA HIS A 264 7.72 14.75 -14.36
C HIS A 264 8.78 15.65 -15.03
N ASN A 265 10.04 15.53 -14.64
CA ASN A 265 11.12 16.31 -15.23
C ASN A 265 11.47 15.82 -16.64
N LEU A 266 11.31 16.68 -17.63
CA LEU A 266 11.59 16.37 -19.05
C LEU A 266 13.04 15.92 -19.29
N ASN A 267 14.01 16.49 -18.55
CA ASN A 267 15.42 16.15 -18.70
C ASN A 267 15.76 14.75 -18.13
N ILE A 268 14.91 14.23 -17.23
CA ILE A 268 15.09 12.91 -16.62
C ILE A 268 14.29 11.85 -17.37
N TRP A 269 13.03 12.15 -17.67
CA TRP A 269 12.05 11.17 -18.14
C TRP A 269 11.74 11.28 -19.65
N GLY A 270 12.24 12.32 -20.32
CA GLY A 270 11.98 12.58 -21.73
C GLY A 270 10.70 13.37 -22.01
N PRO A 271 10.42 13.70 -23.28
CA PRO A 271 9.33 14.59 -23.69
C PRO A 271 7.94 14.02 -23.42
N ASP A 272 7.81 12.71 -23.27
CA ASP A 272 6.58 11.97 -22.98
C ASP A 272 6.33 11.75 -21.47
N THR A 273 7.04 12.48 -20.62
CA THR A 273 6.98 12.32 -19.15
C THR A 273 5.57 12.50 -18.56
N SER A 274 4.69 13.27 -19.20
CA SER A 274 3.30 13.43 -18.77
C SER A 274 2.40 12.25 -19.14
N ASN A 275 2.82 11.39 -20.06
CA ASN A 275 2.04 10.26 -20.54
C ASN A 275 2.31 9.02 -19.69
N PHE A 276 1.25 8.25 -19.43
CA PHE A 276 1.38 6.93 -18.85
C PHE A 276 1.92 5.95 -19.90
N ASP A 277 3.11 5.40 -19.65
CA ASP A 277 3.77 4.42 -20.51
C ASP A 277 3.95 3.10 -19.74
N PRO A 278 3.12 2.08 -19.99
CA PRO A 278 3.15 0.81 -19.27
C PRO A 278 4.46 0.03 -19.41
N TYR A 279 5.28 0.38 -20.40
CA TYR A 279 6.55 -0.28 -20.69
C TYR A 279 7.78 0.50 -20.23
N ARG A 280 7.60 1.66 -19.59
CA ARG A 280 8.71 2.56 -19.20
C ARG A 280 9.78 1.89 -18.35
N PHE A 281 9.40 0.99 -17.46
CA PHE A 281 10.31 0.30 -16.54
C PHE A 281 10.64 -1.13 -16.96
N VAL A 282 10.18 -1.59 -18.13
CA VAL A 282 10.55 -2.91 -18.66
C VAL A 282 12.04 -2.92 -18.99
N PRO A 283 12.82 -3.94 -18.54
CA PRO A 283 14.24 -4.06 -18.88
C PRO A 283 14.47 -4.13 -20.39
N GLY A 284 15.39 -3.32 -20.90
CA GLY A 284 15.65 -3.25 -22.35
C GLY A 284 14.64 -2.41 -23.12
N GLY A 285 13.66 -1.78 -22.47
CA GLY A 285 12.72 -0.85 -23.08
C GLY A 285 13.40 0.45 -23.56
N THR A 286 12.58 1.33 -24.15
CA THR A 286 13.03 2.56 -24.85
C THR A 286 13.67 3.62 -23.93
N LYS A 287 13.77 3.40 -22.64
CA LYS A 287 14.18 4.42 -21.69
C LYS A 287 15.62 4.28 -21.22
N THR A 288 16.27 5.42 -21.16
CA THR A 288 17.61 5.62 -20.59
C THR A 288 17.62 5.16 -19.13
N LYS A 289 18.76 4.65 -18.67
CA LYS A 289 19.03 4.28 -17.30
C LYS A 289 18.78 5.47 -16.37
N ILE A 290 17.66 5.44 -15.63
CA ILE A 290 17.25 6.49 -14.71
C ILE A 290 17.97 6.27 -13.38
N SER A 291 18.52 7.34 -12.80
CA SER A 291 19.09 7.26 -11.46
C SER A 291 18.02 6.91 -10.43
N PRO A 292 18.28 5.97 -9.51
CA PRO A 292 17.31 5.64 -8.44
C PRO A 292 16.85 6.85 -7.61
N SER A 293 17.71 7.88 -7.48
CA SER A 293 17.35 9.12 -6.79
C SER A 293 16.27 9.94 -7.51
N CYS A 294 16.01 9.67 -8.79
CA CYS A 294 14.98 10.35 -9.58
C CYS A 294 13.61 9.67 -9.50
N PHE A 295 13.52 8.48 -8.87
CA PHE A 295 12.28 7.76 -8.66
C PHE A 295 12.10 7.45 -7.17
N GLN A 296 11.20 8.19 -6.50
CA GLN A 296 11.10 8.26 -5.04
C GLN A 296 9.71 7.88 -4.50
N PRO A 297 9.09 6.78 -4.95
CA PRO A 297 7.73 6.43 -4.55
C PRO A 297 7.60 5.98 -3.08
N TRP A 298 8.73 5.68 -2.44
CA TRP A 298 8.80 5.18 -1.07
C TRP A 298 9.47 6.12 -0.09
N GLY A 299 9.61 7.38 -0.47
CA GLY A 299 10.36 8.36 0.30
C GLY A 299 11.83 8.46 -0.11
N VAL A 300 12.57 9.24 0.65
CA VAL A 300 13.97 9.58 0.37
C VAL A 300 14.86 9.05 1.50
N PRO A 301 15.98 8.37 1.16
CA PRO A 301 16.94 7.93 2.17
C PRO A 301 17.35 9.05 3.15
N PRO A 302 17.60 8.71 4.43
CA PRO A 302 17.53 7.40 5.07
C PRO A 302 16.11 6.99 5.55
N HIS A 303 15.08 7.80 5.33
CA HIS A 303 13.73 7.62 5.86
C HIS A 303 12.78 7.02 4.80
N MET A 304 13.18 5.91 4.22
CA MET A 304 12.32 5.17 3.28
C MET A 304 11.24 4.39 4.02
N CYS A 305 10.11 4.15 3.33
CA CYS A 305 9.02 3.33 3.86
C CYS A 305 9.52 1.93 4.24
N PRO A 306 9.43 1.51 5.52
CA PRO A 306 9.87 0.18 5.92
C PRO A 306 8.96 -0.92 5.36
N ALA A 307 7.66 -0.61 5.16
CA ALA A 307 6.66 -1.56 4.67
C ALA A 307 6.61 -1.68 3.12
N ARG A 308 7.52 -1.04 2.39
CA ARG A 308 7.49 -1.02 0.91
C ARG A 308 7.39 -2.41 0.27
N ARG A 309 8.08 -3.41 0.82
CA ARG A 309 8.06 -4.78 0.30
C ARG A 309 6.74 -5.48 0.58
N PHE A 310 6.15 -5.23 1.73
CA PHE A 310 4.84 -5.76 2.10
C PHE A 310 3.74 -5.16 1.21
N ALA A 311 3.63 -3.83 1.14
CA ALA A 311 2.64 -3.14 0.32
C ALA A 311 2.78 -3.44 -1.18
N PHE A 312 4.01 -3.49 -1.69
CA PHE A 312 4.28 -3.92 -3.07
C PHE A 312 3.74 -5.33 -3.35
N THR A 313 4.01 -6.28 -2.45
CA THR A 313 3.53 -7.66 -2.60
C THR A 313 2.02 -7.73 -2.61
N GLU A 314 1.35 -6.99 -1.72
CA GLU A 314 -0.11 -6.91 -1.64
C GLU A 314 -0.74 -6.41 -2.94
N ILE A 315 -0.25 -5.29 -3.45
CA ILE A 315 -0.77 -4.69 -4.69
C ILE A 315 -0.60 -5.65 -5.87
N LEU A 316 0.57 -6.30 -5.99
CA LEU A 316 0.79 -7.24 -7.08
C LEU A 316 -0.11 -8.49 -6.99
N ILE A 317 -0.26 -9.09 -5.82
CA ILE A 317 -1.11 -10.27 -5.63
C ILE A 317 -2.57 -9.95 -5.98
N ILE A 318 -3.12 -8.89 -5.41
CA ILE A 318 -4.53 -8.53 -5.65
C ILE A 318 -4.74 -8.15 -7.12
N THR A 319 -3.82 -7.38 -7.72
CA THR A 319 -3.90 -7.03 -9.14
C THR A 319 -3.83 -8.28 -10.03
N ALA A 320 -2.91 -9.20 -9.76
CA ALA A 320 -2.78 -10.44 -10.53
C ALA A 320 -4.02 -11.31 -10.42
N LEU A 321 -4.58 -11.47 -9.22
CA LEU A 321 -5.83 -12.22 -9.02
C LEU A 321 -7.00 -11.59 -9.77
N LEU A 322 -7.12 -10.25 -9.76
CA LEU A 322 -8.14 -9.56 -10.55
C LEU A 322 -7.94 -9.78 -12.05
N CYS A 323 -6.72 -9.57 -12.56
CA CYS A 323 -6.43 -9.78 -13.99
C CYS A 323 -6.75 -11.20 -14.44
N CYS A 324 -6.38 -12.19 -13.64
CA CYS A 324 -6.57 -13.60 -14.02
C CYS A 324 -8.03 -14.07 -13.89
N ARG A 325 -8.78 -13.60 -12.88
CA ARG A 325 -10.06 -14.20 -12.51
C ARG A 325 -11.28 -13.39 -12.91
N VAL A 326 -11.10 -12.10 -13.21
CA VAL A 326 -12.22 -11.17 -13.27
C VAL A 326 -12.20 -10.37 -14.56
N ASP A 327 -13.36 -10.18 -15.16
CA ASP A 327 -13.63 -9.13 -16.13
C ASP A 327 -14.38 -7.99 -15.45
N LEU A 328 -13.84 -6.77 -15.60
CA LEU A 328 -14.43 -5.54 -15.07
C LEU A 328 -14.85 -4.62 -16.21
N ALA A 329 -16.12 -4.31 -16.29
CA ALA A 329 -16.69 -3.43 -17.31
C ALA A 329 -17.43 -2.26 -16.67
N PRO A 330 -17.17 -1.00 -17.08
CA PRO A 330 -17.94 0.14 -16.59
C PRO A 330 -19.44 -0.02 -16.84
N VAL A 331 -20.24 0.26 -15.81
CA VAL A 331 -21.72 0.29 -15.94
C VAL A 331 -22.16 1.50 -16.75
N SER A 332 -21.39 2.57 -16.69
CA SER A 332 -21.63 3.78 -17.50
C SER A 332 -21.41 3.54 -18.99
N SER A 333 -22.35 4.01 -19.82
CA SER A 333 -22.20 3.99 -21.28
C SER A 333 -21.01 4.81 -21.82
N LYS A 334 -20.43 5.68 -20.98
CA LYS A 334 -19.21 6.45 -21.34
C LYS A 334 -17.92 5.59 -21.28
N GLY A 335 -18.02 4.35 -20.77
CA GLY A 335 -16.86 3.49 -20.59
C GLY A 335 -15.91 3.97 -19.50
N TRP A 336 -14.64 3.57 -19.60
CA TRP A 336 -13.59 3.99 -18.70
C TRP A 336 -13.17 5.45 -18.94
N ILE A 337 -13.15 6.26 -17.87
CA ILE A 337 -12.57 7.62 -17.91
C ILE A 337 -11.09 7.48 -17.59
N ARG A 338 -10.22 7.67 -18.58
CA ARG A 338 -8.76 7.50 -18.41
C ARG A 338 -8.14 8.48 -17.43
N GLU A 339 -8.62 9.72 -17.39
CA GLU A 339 -8.13 10.78 -16.50
C GLU A 339 -9.27 11.27 -15.59
N PRO A 340 -9.68 10.48 -14.58
CA PRO A 340 -10.71 10.91 -13.64
C PRO A 340 -10.20 12.08 -12.79
N ALA A 341 -11.11 12.98 -12.43
CA ALA A 341 -10.80 14.08 -11.54
C ALA A 341 -10.32 13.56 -10.18
N LEU A 342 -9.28 14.19 -9.65
CA LEU A 342 -8.66 13.82 -8.38
C LEU A 342 -9.31 14.56 -7.21
N ARG A 343 -9.30 13.97 -6.03
CA ARG A 343 -9.59 14.69 -4.79
C ARG A 343 -8.46 15.69 -4.53
N SER A 344 -8.81 16.88 -4.07
CA SER A 344 -7.86 17.90 -3.63
C SER A 344 -7.66 17.83 -2.12
N MET A 345 -6.50 18.32 -1.64
CA MET A 345 -6.18 18.45 -0.22
C MET A 345 -6.21 17.11 0.55
N GLU A 346 -5.68 16.06 -0.03
CA GLU A 346 -5.48 14.78 0.66
C GLU A 346 -4.04 14.65 1.19
N ILE A 347 -3.89 13.96 2.34
CA ILE A 347 -2.58 13.65 2.93
C ILE A 347 -1.88 12.46 2.24
N PRO A 348 -2.59 11.41 1.77
CA PRO A 348 -1.94 10.33 1.04
C PRO A 348 -1.07 10.81 -0.11
N SER A 349 0.05 10.12 -0.32
CA SER A 349 1.00 10.46 -1.38
C SER A 349 0.45 10.20 -2.80
N LEU A 350 -0.60 9.40 -2.92
CA LEU A 350 -1.36 9.23 -4.16
C LEU A 350 -2.79 9.70 -3.92
N PRO A 351 -3.27 10.70 -4.67
CA PRO A 351 -4.63 11.20 -4.51
C PRO A 351 -5.66 10.16 -4.99
N ARG A 352 -6.76 10.07 -4.28
CA ARG A 352 -7.91 9.24 -4.67
C ARG A 352 -8.71 9.92 -5.78
N PRO A 353 -9.46 9.17 -6.60
CA PRO A 353 -10.39 9.78 -7.55
C PRO A 353 -11.49 10.54 -6.79
N ARG A 354 -11.97 11.63 -7.39
CA ARG A 354 -13.07 12.44 -6.82
C ARG A 354 -14.39 11.68 -6.82
N THR A 355 -14.61 10.89 -7.87
CA THR A 355 -15.80 10.04 -8.07
C THR A 355 -15.34 8.62 -8.26
N ASP A 356 -15.99 7.68 -7.62
CA ASP A 356 -15.72 6.25 -7.78
C ASP A 356 -16.14 5.74 -9.17
N VAL A 357 -15.68 4.57 -9.55
CA VAL A 357 -15.98 3.93 -10.83
C VAL A 357 -16.85 2.71 -10.55
N ARG A 358 -18.12 2.78 -11.01
CA ARG A 358 -19.04 1.64 -10.90
C ARG A 358 -18.80 0.66 -12.03
N LEU A 359 -18.53 -0.60 -11.66
CA LEU A 359 -18.13 -1.68 -12.54
C LEU A 359 -19.03 -2.89 -12.40
N ARG A 360 -19.36 -3.52 -13.53
CA ARG A 360 -19.90 -4.88 -13.55
C ARG A 360 -18.76 -5.86 -13.42
N VAL A 361 -18.97 -6.89 -12.62
CA VAL A 361 -18.01 -7.95 -12.32
C VAL A 361 -18.50 -9.24 -12.98
N THR A 362 -17.64 -9.90 -13.72
CA THR A 362 -17.91 -11.22 -14.32
C THR A 362 -16.71 -12.14 -14.06
N GLU A 363 -16.97 -13.37 -13.66
CA GLU A 363 -15.92 -14.39 -13.56
C GLU A 363 -15.48 -14.81 -14.96
N ARG A 364 -14.19 -14.99 -15.16
CA ARG A 364 -13.63 -15.49 -16.42
C ARG A 364 -13.82 -16.99 -16.52
N ASP A 365 -14.31 -17.48 -17.65
CA ASP A 365 -14.58 -18.91 -17.89
C ASP A 365 -13.31 -19.78 -17.80
N ASP A 366 -12.16 -19.24 -18.21
CA ASP A 366 -10.86 -19.91 -18.20
C ASP A 366 -10.17 -19.91 -16.81
N ALA A 367 -10.76 -19.23 -15.84
CA ALA A 367 -10.22 -19.09 -14.47
C ALA A 367 -11.07 -19.80 -13.40
N VAL A 368 -12.14 -20.47 -13.80
CA VAL A 368 -13.01 -21.22 -12.89
C VAL A 368 -12.25 -22.38 -12.27
N GLY A 369 -12.24 -22.44 -10.94
CA GLY A 369 -11.55 -23.47 -10.17
C GLY A 369 -11.02 -22.98 -8.83
N ASN A 370 -10.32 -23.86 -8.12
CA ASN A 370 -9.71 -23.53 -6.85
C ASN A 370 -8.44 -22.73 -7.09
N TRP A 371 -8.30 -21.59 -6.40
CA TRP A 371 -7.08 -20.80 -6.42
C TRP A 371 -6.35 -20.91 -5.10
N ALA A 372 -5.03 -20.99 -5.19
CA ALA A 372 -4.12 -20.96 -4.05
C ALA A 372 -2.94 -20.03 -4.32
N ILE A 373 -2.27 -19.62 -3.25
CA ILE A 373 -1.10 -18.73 -3.32
C ILE A 373 0.08 -19.44 -2.70
N THR A 374 1.23 -19.39 -3.37
CA THR A 374 2.51 -19.78 -2.82
C THR A 374 3.50 -18.62 -2.84
N MET A 375 4.37 -18.56 -1.84
CA MET A 375 5.42 -17.54 -1.81
C MET A 375 6.58 -17.88 -2.76
N GLY A 376 6.65 -19.12 -3.26
CA GLY A 376 7.73 -19.58 -4.11
C GLY A 376 9.08 -19.59 -3.40
N ASP A 377 10.19 -19.65 -4.16
CA ASP A 377 11.53 -19.50 -3.59
C ASP A 377 11.85 -18.01 -3.37
N SER A 378 11.73 -17.58 -2.12
CA SER A 378 11.89 -16.16 -1.72
C SER A 378 13.33 -15.62 -1.84
N LYS A 379 14.30 -16.43 -2.24
CA LYS A 379 15.70 -16.02 -2.42
C LYS A 379 15.88 -15.01 -3.57
N THR A 380 14.91 -14.89 -4.46
CA THR A 380 14.95 -13.92 -5.54
C THR A 380 14.76 -12.51 -4.99
N ARG A 381 15.86 -11.77 -4.89
CA ARG A 381 15.81 -10.32 -4.60
C ARG A 381 15.25 -9.62 -5.83
N VAL A 382 14.01 -9.15 -5.74
CA VAL A 382 13.46 -8.24 -6.75
C VAL A 382 14.02 -6.85 -6.46
N PRO A 383 14.75 -6.24 -7.38
CA PRO A 383 15.12 -4.84 -7.24
C PRO A 383 13.83 -4.02 -7.34
N LEU A 384 13.35 -3.54 -6.19
CA LEU A 384 12.45 -2.40 -6.22
C LEU A 384 13.26 -1.24 -6.78
N ALA A 385 12.73 -0.52 -7.79
CA ALA A 385 13.44 0.53 -8.51
C ALA A 385 13.91 1.70 -7.62
N SER A 386 13.80 1.61 -6.34
CA SER A 386 14.27 2.58 -5.35
C SER A 386 14.91 1.92 -4.13
N GLY A 387 15.87 1.06 -4.34
CA GLY A 387 16.80 0.58 -3.30
C GLY A 387 16.60 -0.80 -2.78
#